data_13dc9c0b789c8f527ea18d04bfa03455
#
_entry.id   13dc9c0b789c8f527ea18d04bfa03455
#
_cell.length_a   1.000
_cell.length_b   1.000
_cell.length_c   1.000
_cell.angle_alpha   90.00
_cell.angle_beta   90.00
_cell.angle_gamma   90.00
#
_symmetry.space_group_name_H-M   'P 1'
#
loop_
_entity.id
_entity.type
_entity.pdbx_description
1 polymer ?
#
loop_
_entity_poly.entity_id
_entity_poly.type
_entity_poly.pdbx_seq_one_letter_code
_entity_poly.pdbx_strand_id
1 'polypeptide(L)'
;MTNTELEDIEAALRRGAVVDVNTQAEAATISAIAAADREGLIDVAVATVDSPVGDLLVAVTPQGLVRLAFDPAHVLDDLAERISPRVVEAPVRLDPVRRELDEYFAGRRRVFDLVIDWSLTGGFRRQVLEATARIPSGHVTTYGALAAQVGKPSAARAVGNAVGSNPVAIVVPCHRVVPAAGGVGNYGGGPERKAFLLELEHAETGAKGRR
;
A
#
# COMPACT_ATOMS: atom_id res chain seq x y z
N MET A 1 -18.55 9.13 -28.11
CA MET A 1 -19.97 8.81 -28.30
C MET A 1 -20.20 8.62 -29.78
N THR A 2 -20.58 7.44 -30.21
CA THR A 2 -20.86 7.15 -31.62
C THR A 2 -22.31 7.57 -31.97
N ASN A 3 -22.57 7.77 -33.25
CA ASN A 3 -23.93 8.15 -33.72
C ASN A 3 -24.99 7.11 -33.33
N THR A 4 -24.58 5.83 -33.26
CA THR A 4 -25.45 4.70 -32.84
C THR A 4 -25.81 4.78 -31.34
N GLU A 5 -24.90 5.19 -30.48
CA GLU A 5 -25.18 5.38 -29.04
C GLU A 5 -26.18 6.51 -28.77
N LEU A 6 -26.10 7.59 -29.55
CA LEU A 6 -27.10 8.68 -29.50
C LEU A 6 -28.47 8.23 -29.93
N GLU A 7 -28.58 7.46 -31.01
CA GLU A 7 -29.86 6.92 -31.53
C GLU A 7 -30.49 5.95 -30.51
N ASP A 8 -29.68 5.12 -29.82
CA ASP A 8 -30.22 4.21 -28.80
C ASP A 8 -30.70 4.95 -27.55
N ILE A 9 -30.00 6.02 -27.13
CA ILE A 9 -30.44 6.89 -26.03
C ILE A 9 -31.74 7.62 -26.38
N GLU A 10 -31.85 8.18 -27.58
CA GLU A 10 -33.07 8.83 -28.03
C GLU A 10 -34.25 7.86 -28.10
N ALA A 11 -34.02 6.64 -28.58
CA ALA A 11 -35.04 5.60 -28.65
C ALA A 11 -35.49 5.14 -27.25
N ALA A 12 -34.57 5.06 -26.26
CA ALA A 12 -34.89 4.75 -24.87
C ALA A 12 -35.72 5.87 -24.21
N LEU A 13 -35.34 7.13 -24.43
CA LEU A 13 -36.07 8.31 -23.90
C LEU A 13 -37.51 8.40 -24.48
N ARG A 14 -37.69 8.10 -25.78
CA ARG A 14 -39.03 8.07 -26.41
C ARG A 14 -39.94 6.97 -25.85
N ARG A 15 -39.37 5.88 -25.31
CA ARG A 15 -40.12 4.81 -24.64
C ARG A 15 -40.37 5.07 -23.15
N GLY A 16 -39.96 6.22 -22.62
CA GLY A 16 -40.09 6.56 -21.20
C GLY A 16 -39.18 5.73 -20.26
N ALA A 17 -38.16 5.11 -20.83
CA ALA A 17 -37.16 4.40 -20.03
C ALA A 17 -36.22 5.40 -19.33
N VAL A 18 -35.99 5.20 -18.05
CA VAL A 18 -34.96 5.95 -17.30
C VAL A 18 -33.61 5.46 -17.80
N VAL A 19 -32.91 6.29 -18.57
CA VAL A 19 -31.52 6.04 -18.97
C VAL A 19 -30.64 6.45 -17.80
N ASP A 20 -30.04 5.48 -17.13
CA ASP A 20 -29.07 5.75 -16.08
C ASP A 20 -27.72 6.18 -16.71
N VAL A 21 -27.61 7.50 -16.91
CA VAL A 21 -26.42 8.14 -17.52
C VAL A 21 -25.16 7.92 -16.69
N ASN A 22 -25.30 7.77 -15.35
CA ASN A 22 -24.16 7.52 -14.47
C ASN A 22 -23.57 6.13 -14.72
N THR A 23 -24.40 5.09 -14.79
CA THR A 23 -23.92 3.71 -15.06
C THR A 23 -23.23 3.59 -16.42
N GLN A 24 -23.74 4.31 -17.45
CA GLN A 24 -23.11 4.32 -18.77
C GLN A 24 -21.75 5.07 -18.76
N ALA A 25 -21.67 6.19 -18.05
CA ALA A 25 -20.43 6.94 -17.92
C ALA A 25 -19.36 6.15 -17.15
N GLU A 26 -19.75 5.45 -16.08
CA GLU A 26 -18.88 4.56 -15.34
C GLU A 26 -18.35 3.40 -16.20
N ALA A 27 -19.23 2.74 -16.95
CA ALA A 27 -18.85 1.66 -17.85
C ALA A 27 -17.88 2.13 -18.97
N ALA A 28 -18.13 3.32 -19.53
CA ALA A 28 -17.23 3.93 -20.51
C ALA A 28 -15.86 4.26 -19.91
N THR A 29 -15.83 4.79 -18.68
CA THR A 29 -14.60 5.09 -17.95
C THR A 29 -13.80 3.82 -17.68
N ILE A 30 -14.43 2.76 -17.19
CA ILE A 30 -13.80 1.46 -16.95
C ILE A 30 -13.21 0.90 -18.26
N SER A 31 -13.96 0.98 -19.36
CA SER A 31 -13.50 0.53 -20.68
C SER A 31 -12.29 1.32 -21.18
N ALA A 32 -12.30 2.64 -21.01
CA ALA A 32 -11.19 3.51 -21.37
C ALA A 32 -9.93 3.23 -20.55
N ILE A 33 -10.07 3.03 -19.24
CA ILE A 33 -8.96 2.65 -18.35
C ILE A 33 -8.38 1.30 -18.77
N ALA A 34 -9.23 0.30 -19.06
CA ALA A 34 -8.79 -1.00 -19.51
C ALA A 34 -8.08 -0.96 -20.89
N ALA A 35 -8.49 -0.07 -21.78
CA ALA A 35 -7.81 0.17 -23.04
C ALA A 35 -6.45 0.82 -22.83
N ALA A 36 -6.39 1.88 -22.02
CA ALA A 36 -5.15 2.58 -21.67
C ALA A 36 -4.14 1.64 -21.00
N ASP A 37 -4.62 0.72 -20.16
CA ASP A 37 -3.78 -0.28 -19.50
C ASP A 37 -3.17 -1.26 -20.49
N ARG A 38 -3.97 -1.77 -21.43
CA ARG A 38 -3.49 -2.68 -22.49
C ARG A 38 -2.46 -2.03 -23.44
N GLU A 39 -2.57 -0.72 -23.63
CA GLU A 39 -1.65 0.07 -24.44
C GLU A 39 -0.41 0.55 -23.67
N GLY A 40 -0.28 0.22 -22.38
CA GLY A 40 0.84 0.63 -21.54
C GLY A 40 0.88 2.14 -21.25
N LEU A 41 -0.27 2.80 -21.25
CA LEU A 41 -0.39 4.24 -20.98
C LEU A 41 -0.50 4.56 -19.50
N ILE A 42 -0.69 3.54 -18.64
CA ILE A 42 -0.78 3.69 -17.17
C ILE A 42 0.54 3.25 -16.55
N ASP A 43 1.33 4.20 -16.05
CA ASP A 43 2.57 3.90 -15.36
C ASP A 43 2.35 3.57 -13.89
N VAL A 44 1.37 4.25 -13.25
CA VAL A 44 1.02 4.05 -11.85
C VAL A 44 -0.49 3.88 -11.75
N ALA A 45 -0.93 2.72 -11.30
CA ALA A 45 -2.32 2.48 -10.95
C ALA A 45 -2.51 2.66 -9.44
N VAL A 46 -3.55 3.40 -9.05
CA VAL A 46 -3.87 3.67 -7.65
C VAL A 46 -5.30 3.26 -7.32
N ALA A 47 -5.55 2.91 -6.07
CA ALA A 47 -6.88 2.77 -5.50
C ALA A 47 -6.84 2.90 -3.97
N THR A 48 -7.97 3.25 -3.38
CA THR A 48 -8.20 3.14 -1.95
C THR A 48 -8.74 1.75 -1.62
N VAL A 49 -8.22 1.16 -0.54
CA VAL A 49 -8.60 -0.15 -0.03
C VAL A 49 -9.04 0.00 1.43
N ASP A 50 -10.28 -0.39 1.73
CA ASP A 50 -10.80 -0.43 3.09
C ASP A 50 -10.03 -1.45 3.92
N SER A 51 -9.79 -1.14 5.19
CA SER A 51 -9.14 -2.07 6.10
C SER A 51 -9.53 -1.84 7.56
N PRO A 52 -9.30 -2.82 8.47
CA PRO A 52 -9.51 -2.65 9.90
C PRO A 52 -8.66 -1.54 10.54
N VAL A 53 -7.63 -1.06 9.86
CA VAL A 53 -6.78 0.06 10.30
C VAL A 53 -7.11 1.37 9.60
N GLY A 54 -8.26 1.43 8.92
CA GLY A 54 -8.72 2.55 8.08
C GLY A 54 -8.32 2.39 6.63
N ASP A 55 -8.71 3.36 5.84
CA ASP A 55 -8.44 3.37 4.40
C ASP A 55 -6.95 3.38 4.10
N LEU A 56 -6.56 2.56 3.13
CA LEU A 56 -5.19 2.45 2.65
C LEU A 56 -5.12 2.91 1.20
N LEU A 57 -4.31 3.93 0.91
CA LEU A 57 -3.97 4.25 -0.46
C LEU A 57 -2.89 3.28 -0.95
N VAL A 58 -3.21 2.57 -2.02
CA VAL A 58 -2.31 1.58 -2.64
C VAL A 58 -1.96 2.05 -4.05
N ALA A 59 -0.68 1.89 -4.43
CA ALA A 59 -0.23 2.17 -5.79
C ALA A 59 0.67 1.05 -6.29
N VAL A 60 0.46 0.64 -7.55
CA VAL A 60 1.28 -0.35 -8.25
C VAL A 60 1.81 0.22 -9.56
N THR A 61 3.01 -0.18 -9.93
CA THR A 61 3.64 0.03 -11.24
C THR A 61 3.72 -1.30 -12.00
N PRO A 62 4.17 -1.34 -13.25
CA PRO A 62 4.51 -2.59 -13.92
C PRO A 62 5.59 -3.42 -13.20
N GLN A 63 6.40 -2.80 -12.32
CA GLN A 63 7.45 -3.45 -11.54
C GLN A 63 6.95 -4.03 -10.21
N GLY A 64 5.76 -3.62 -9.73
CA GLY A 64 5.17 -4.12 -8.50
C GLY A 64 4.52 -3.06 -7.62
N LEU A 65 4.32 -3.41 -6.35
CA LEU A 65 3.75 -2.54 -5.32
C LEU A 65 4.77 -1.45 -4.94
N VAL A 66 4.46 -0.18 -5.21
CA VAL A 66 5.35 0.96 -4.98
C VAL A 66 4.94 1.80 -3.78
N ARG A 67 3.64 1.79 -3.43
CA ARG A 67 3.11 2.55 -2.29
C ARG A 67 2.00 1.79 -1.58
N LEU A 68 2.02 1.84 -0.26
CA LEU A 68 0.92 1.51 0.63
C LEU A 68 0.97 2.46 1.82
N ALA A 69 0.02 3.38 1.90
CA ALA A 69 0.02 4.49 2.86
C ALA A 69 -1.31 4.59 3.60
N PHE A 70 -1.25 5.00 4.88
CA PHE A 70 -2.41 5.26 5.73
C PHE A 70 -3.02 6.65 5.52
N ASP A 71 -2.26 7.58 4.97
CA ASP A 71 -2.68 8.94 4.67
C ASP A 71 -2.47 9.19 3.18
N PRO A 72 -3.55 9.48 2.43
CA PRO A 72 -3.46 9.76 1.00
C PRO A 72 -2.90 11.15 0.69
N ALA A 73 -2.81 12.06 1.69
CA ALA A 73 -2.34 13.42 1.47
C ALA A 73 -0.95 13.43 0.81
N HIS A 74 -0.82 14.20 -0.26
CA HIS A 74 0.41 14.35 -1.05
C HIS A 74 0.97 13.09 -1.70
N VAL A 75 0.34 11.92 -1.55
CA VAL A 75 0.86 10.66 -2.13
C VAL A 75 0.77 10.70 -3.65
N LEU A 76 -0.32 11.20 -4.21
CA LEU A 76 -0.50 11.29 -5.67
C LEU A 76 0.52 12.24 -6.30
N ASP A 77 0.77 13.39 -5.66
CA ASP A 77 1.77 14.36 -6.11
C ASP A 77 3.19 13.76 -6.05
N ASP A 78 3.54 13.08 -4.94
CA ASP A 78 4.83 12.39 -4.77
C ASP A 78 5.03 11.30 -5.83
N LEU A 79 3.99 10.53 -6.17
CA LEU A 79 4.03 9.52 -7.22
C LEU A 79 4.18 10.16 -8.62
N ALA A 80 3.44 11.23 -8.89
CA ALA A 80 3.49 11.93 -10.17
C ALA A 80 4.86 12.58 -10.42
N GLU A 81 5.47 13.14 -9.37
CA GLU A 81 6.79 13.80 -9.45
C GLU A 81 7.93 12.77 -9.56
N ARG A 82 7.86 11.67 -8.78
CA ARG A 82 9.02 10.78 -8.60
C ARG A 82 8.98 9.52 -9.47
N ILE A 83 7.82 9.13 -9.97
CA ILE A 83 7.63 7.95 -10.83
C ILE A 83 7.21 8.37 -12.21
N SER A 84 5.98 8.87 -12.35
CA SER A 84 5.42 9.33 -13.63
C SER A 84 4.14 10.13 -13.40
N PRO A 85 3.86 11.16 -14.21
CA PRO A 85 2.59 11.89 -14.16
C PRO A 85 1.39 11.05 -14.64
N ARG A 86 1.60 9.87 -15.23
CA ARG A 86 0.55 8.95 -15.69
C ARG A 86 0.04 8.08 -14.53
N VAL A 87 -0.50 8.75 -13.50
CA VAL A 87 -1.15 8.14 -12.34
C VAL A 87 -2.64 8.07 -12.60
N VAL A 88 -3.23 6.88 -12.54
CA VAL A 88 -4.63 6.64 -12.88
C VAL A 88 -5.29 5.78 -11.81
N GLU A 89 -6.50 6.12 -11.42
CA GLU A 89 -7.32 5.25 -10.57
C GLU A 89 -7.78 4.03 -11.38
N ALA A 90 -7.16 2.87 -11.10
CA ALA A 90 -7.40 1.61 -11.83
C ALA A 90 -7.47 0.43 -10.85
N PRO A 91 -8.59 0.29 -10.10
CA PRO A 91 -8.74 -0.67 -9.01
C PRO A 91 -8.44 -2.12 -9.40
N VAL A 92 -8.78 -2.52 -10.60
CA VAL A 92 -8.59 -3.90 -11.10
C VAL A 92 -7.12 -4.32 -11.08
N ARG A 93 -6.18 -3.40 -11.35
CA ARG A 93 -4.74 -3.68 -11.27
C ARG A 93 -4.26 -3.98 -9.84
N LEU A 94 -5.03 -3.57 -8.84
CA LEU A 94 -4.70 -3.74 -7.43
C LEU A 94 -5.36 -4.98 -6.81
N ASP A 95 -6.14 -5.75 -7.57
CA ASP A 95 -6.82 -6.96 -7.05
C ASP A 95 -5.87 -7.96 -6.38
N PRO A 96 -4.64 -8.23 -6.87
CA PRO A 96 -3.70 -9.09 -6.15
C PRO A 96 -3.34 -8.54 -4.77
N VAL A 97 -3.11 -7.22 -4.67
CA VAL A 97 -2.77 -6.55 -3.41
C VAL A 97 -3.95 -6.58 -2.44
N ARG A 98 -5.16 -6.25 -2.93
CA ARG A 98 -6.40 -6.27 -2.13
C ARG A 98 -6.64 -7.64 -1.54
N ARG A 99 -6.60 -8.69 -2.36
CA ARG A 99 -6.78 -10.07 -1.91
C ARG A 99 -5.78 -10.45 -0.81
N GLU A 100 -4.50 -10.13 -0.96
CA GLU A 100 -3.50 -10.47 0.04
C GLU A 100 -3.65 -9.67 1.33
N LEU A 101 -4.07 -8.40 1.25
CA LEU A 101 -4.42 -7.59 2.42
C LEU A 101 -5.65 -8.16 3.14
N ASP A 102 -6.70 -8.55 2.41
CA ASP A 102 -7.90 -9.17 2.99
C ASP A 102 -7.56 -10.47 3.72
N GLU A 103 -6.71 -11.31 3.11
CA GLU A 103 -6.23 -12.55 3.73
C GLU A 103 -5.38 -12.27 4.98
N TYR A 104 -4.53 -11.24 4.94
CA TYR A 104 -3.69 -10.83 6.07
C TYR A 104 -4.53 -10.33 7.25
N PHE A 105 -5.47 -9.41 7.00
CA PHE A 105 -6.33 -8.88 8.05
C PHE A 105 -7.31 -9.92 8.61
N ALA A 106 -7.66 -10.92 7.82
CA ALA A 106 -8.43 -12.09 8.28
C ALA A 106 -7.57 -13.15 9.01
N GLY A 107 -6.27 -12.91 9.22
CA GLY A 107 -5.35 -13.82 9.90
C GLY A 107 -4.99 -15.08 9.11
N ARG A 108 -5.39 -15.17 7.83
CA ARG A 108 -5.13 -16.32 6.95
C ARG A 108 -3.79 -16.25 6.22
N ARG A 109 -3.19 -15.07 6.11
CA ARG A 109 -1.90 -14.83 5.45
C ARG A 109 -0.88 -14.28 6.45
N ARG A 110 0.35 -14.80 6.41
CA ARG A 110 1.48 -14.32 7.23
C ARG A 110 2.67 -13.82 6.39
N VAL A 111 2.68 -14.14 5.11
CA VAL A 111 3.73 -13.75 4.15
C VAL A 111 3.05 -13.22 2.90
N PHE A 112 3.46 -12.05 2.45
CA PHE A 112 3.00 -11.47 1.20
C PHE A 112 3.85 -11.99 0.03
N ASP A 113 3.18 -12.37 -1.07
CA ASP A 113 3.83 -12.83 -2.32
C ASP A 113 3.96 -11.68 -3.35
N LEU A 114 3.72 -10.44 -2.89
CA LEU A 114 3.75 -9.24 -3.72
C LEU A 114 5.18 -8.84 -4.07
N VAL A 115 5.43 -8.61 -5.36
CA VAL A 115 6.67 -7.98 -5.81
C VAL A 115 6.66 -6.50 -5.38
N ILE A 116 7.74 -6.03 -4.76
CA ILE A 116 7.88 -4.64 -4.33
C ILE A 116 8.71 -3.87 -5.35
N ASP A 117 8.15 -2.78 -5.85
CA ASP A 117 8.89 -1.79 -6.61
C ASP A 117 9.64 -0.84 -5.67
N TRP A 118 10.96 -0.94 -5.67
CA TRP A 118 11.84 -0.17 -4.79
C TRP A 118 12.24 1.19 -5.36
N SER A 119 11.65 1.66 -6.45
CA SER A 119 12.04 2.92 -7.14
C SER A 119 11.95 4.15 -6.25
N LEU A 120 11.03 4.20 -5.26
CA LEU A 120 10.95 5.27 -4.27
C LEU A 120 12.03 5.21 -3.19
N THR A 121 12.89 4.19 -3.20
CA THR A 121 13.90 3.97 -2.17
C THR A 121 15.27 3.73 -2.78
N GLY A 122 16.34 4.17 -2.10
CA GLY A 122 17.70 3.96 -2.59
C GLY A 122 18.72 3.92 -1.45
N GLY A 123 19.94 3.50 -1.78
CA GLY A 123 21.07 3.52 -0.88
C GLY A 123 20.83 2.78 0.45
N PHE A 124 21.24 3.39 1.54
CA PHE A 124 21.10 2.82 2.90
C PHE A 124 19.64 2.57 3.29
N ARG A 125 18.72 3.46 2.90
CA ARG A 125 17.29 3.30 3.20
C ARG A 125 16.75 2.00 2.60
N ARG A 126 17.07 1.71 1.34
CA ARG A 126 16.67 0.47 0.67
C ARG A 126 17.22 -0.76 1.39
N GLN A 127 18.50 -0.76 1.76
CA GLN A 127 19.12 -1.87 2.51
C GLN A 127 18.39 -2.15 3.83
N VAL A 128 18.02 -1.09 4.57
CA VAL A 128 17.26 -1.21 5.82
C VAL A 128 15.86 -1.78 5.57
N LEU A 129 15.15 -1.29 4.56
CA LEU A 129 13.79 -1.74 4.26
C LEU A 129 13.77 -3.18 3.72
N GLU A 130 14.75 -3.58 2.91
CA GLU A 130 14.92 -4.98 2.48
C GLU A 130 15.21 -5.91 3.66
N ALA A 131 16.00 -5.47 4.64
CA ALA A 131 16.22 -6.22 5.88
C ALA A 131 14.94 -6.27 6.74
N THR A 132 14.18 -5.17 6.78
CA THR A 132 12.88 -5.10 7.47
C THR A 132 11.87 -6.07 6.85
N ALA A 133 11.82 -6.18 5.53
CA ALA A 133 10.92 -7.09 4.81
C ALA A 133 11.13 -8.57 5.18
N ARG A 134 12.31 -8.92 5.68
CA ARG A 134 12.65 -10.30 6.11
C ARG A 134 12.24 -10.63 7.55
N ILE A 135 11.74 -9.68 8.33
CA ILE A 135 11.29 -9.94 9.70
C ILE A 135 9.99 -10.77 9.62
N PRO A 136 9.97 -12.00 10.17
CA PRO A 136 8.77 -12.85 10.05
C PRO A 136 7.57 -12.29 10.83
N SER A 137 6.36 -12.65 10.42
CA SER A 137 5.13 -12.41 11.19
C SER A 137 5.23 -13.02 12.58
N GLY A 138 4.72 -12.33 13.59
CA GLY A 138 4.81 -12.72 14.99
C GLY A 138 6.15 -12.45 15.67
N HIS A 139 7.14 -11.90 14.96
CA HIS A 139 8.43 -11.55 15.50
C HIS A 139 8.66 -10.05 15.46
N VAL A 140 9.45 -9.56 16.41
CA VAL A 140 9.91 -8.18 16.44
C VAL A 140 11.42 -8.10 16.50
N THR A 141 11.97 -6.98 16.04
CA THR A 141 13.39 -6.64 16.20
C THR A 141 13.52 -5.23 16.73
N THR A 142 14.72 -4.85 17.18
CA THR A 142 15.00 -3.47 17.61
C THR A 142 15.72 -2.70 16.51
N TYR A 143 15.64 -1.36 16.57
CA TYR A 143 16.39 -0.48 15.64
C TYR A 143 17.90 -0.77 15.69
N GLY A 144 18.46 -1.06 16.89
CA GLY A 144 19.87 -1.42 17.06
C GLY A 144 20.22 -2.77 16.46
N ALA A 145 19.39 -3.78 16.65
CA ALA A 145 19.59 -5.11 16.07
C ALA A 145 19.51 -5.05 14.54
N LEU A 146 18.54 -4.31 14.00
CA LEU A 146 18.42 -4.10 12.55
C LEU A 146 19.63 -3.32 11.99
N ALA A 147 20.16 -2.34 12.74
CA ALA A 147 21.40 -1.62 12.39
C ALA A 147 22.60 -2.55 12.30
N ALA A 148 22.75 -3.47 13.28
CA ALA A 148 23.80 -4.48 13.25
C ALA A 148 23.65 -5.43 12.05
N GLN A 149 22.41 -5.88 11.76
CA GLN A 149 22.12 -6.77 10.63
C GLN A 149 22.48 -6.15 9.27
N VAL A 150 22.33 -4.84 9.09
CA VAL A 150 22.74 -4.14 7.86
C VAL A 150 24.21 -3.68 7.89
N GLY A 151 25.02 -4.18 8.84
CA GLY A 151 26.46 -3.89 8.95
C GLY A 151 26.78 -2.48 9.45
N LYS A 152 25.85 -1.79 10.12
CA LYS A 152 26.01 -0.43 10.65
C LYS A 152 25.54 -0.32 12.11
N PRO A 153 26.16 -1.04 13.07
CA PRO A 153 25.65 -1.17 14.45
C PRO A 153 25.47 0.16 15.19
N SER A 154 26.22 1.19 14.84
CA SER A 154 26.10 2.53 15.43
C SER A 154 24.98 3.39 14.80
N ALA A 155 24.31 2.90 13.74
CA ALA A 155 23.38 3.69 12.93
C ALA A 155 21.90 3.55 13.34
N ALA A 156 21.58 3.20 14.58
CA ALA A 156 20.20 2.95 15.04
C ALA A 156 19.23 4.11 14.74
N ARG A 157 19.67 5.38 14.88
CA ARG A 157 18.88 6.56 14.54
C ARG A 157 18.60 6.65 13.03
N ALA A 158 19.62 6.41 12.19
CA ALA A 158 19.46 6.41 10.74
C ALA A 158 18.55 5.26 10.27
N VAL A 159 18.62 4.10 10.93
CA VAL A 159 17.68 2.99 10.74
C VAL A 159 16.26 3.42 11.10
N GLY A 160 16.06 4.11 12.22
CA GLY A 160 14.76 4.65 12.61
C GLY A 160 14.16 5.57 11.55
N ASN A 161 14.96 6.47 10.97
CA ASN A 161 14.54 7.34 9.88
C ASN A 161 14.19 6.55 8.61
N ALA A 162 14.99 5.55 8.25
CA ALA A 162 14.73 4.69 7.10
C ALA A 162 13.43 3.89 7.26
N VAL A 163 13.21 3.28 8.43
CA VAL A 163 11.99 2.54 8.79
C VAL A 163 10.77 3.48 8.81
N GLY A 164 10.92 4.70 9.36
CA GLY A 164 9.86 5.70 9.41
C GLY A 164 9.45 6.26 8.06
N SER A 165 10.33 6.18 7.05
CA SER A 165 10.06 6.61 5.67
C SER A 165 9.69 5.45 4.72
N ASN A 166 9.22 4.33 5.27
CA ASN A 166 8.79 3.17 4.49
C ASN A 166 7.61 3.52 3.56
N PRO A 167 7.75 3.40 2.23
CA PRO A 167 6.67 3.72 1.32
C PRO A 167 5.61 2.62 1.21
N VAL A 168 5.93 1.38 1.63
CA VAL A 168 5.07 0.20 1.48
C VAL A 168 4.77 -0.38 2.86
N ALA A 169 3.99 0.34 3.67
CA ALA A 169 3.63 -0.08 5.01
C ALA A 169 2.91 -1.45 5.00
N ILE A 170 2.92 -2.16 6.12
CA ILE A 170 2.33 -3.52 6.29
C ILE A 170 3.12 -4.59 5.52
N VAL A 171 3.21 -4.51 4.20
CA VAL A 171 3.92 -5.48 3.35
C VAL A 171 5.42 -5.47 3.66
N VAL A 172 6.04 -4.28 3.75
CA VAL A 172 7.33 -4.10 4.43
C VAL A 172 7.04 -3.78 5.90
N PRO A 173 7.25 -4.74 6.82
CA PRO A 173 6.65 -4.71 8.15
C PRO A 173 7.41 -3.81 9.14
N CYS A 174 7.43 -2.49 8.87
CA CYS A 174 8.07 -1.52 9.75
C CYS A 174 7.44 -1.49 11.16
N HIS A 175 6.21 -1.98 11.33
CA HIS A 175 5.58 -2.18 12.65
C HIS A 175 6.30 -3.22 13.50
N ARG A 176 7.05 -4.17 12.92
CA ARG A 176 7.84 -5.19 13.65
C ARG A 176 9.17 -4.65 14.20
N VAL A 177 9.50 -3.38 13.93
CA VAL A 177 10.71 -2.73 14.50
C VAL A 177 10.28 -1.90 15.70
N VAL A 178 10.80 -2.26 16.90
CA VAL A 178 10.40 -1.70 18.19
C VAL A 178 11.57 -1.10 18.97
N PRO A 179 11.33 -0.20 19.95
CA PRO A 179 12.38 0.30 20.82
C PRO A 179 12.98 -0.81 21.71
N ALA A 180 14.29 -0.75 21.97
CA ALA A 180 14.97 -1.67 22.89
C ALA A 180 14.46 -1.54 24.35
N ALA A 181 13.96 -0.37 24.72
CA ALA A 181 13.38 -0.13 26.04
C ALA A 181 11.98 -0.75 26.23
N GLY A 182 11.43 -1.39 25.19
CA GLY A 182 10.09 -1.95 25.18
C GLY A 182 9.03 -0.97 24.70
N GLY A 183 7.79 -1.47 24.63
CA GLY A 183 6.64 -0.74 24.06
C GLY A 183 6.61 -0.76 22.53
N VAL A 184 5.55 -0.17 21.96
CA VAL A 184 5.35 -0.19 20.49
C VAL A 184 6.22 0.84 19.76
N GLY A 185 6.53 1.98 20.40
CA GLY A 185 7.29 3.06 19.76
C GLY A 185 6.49 3.81 18.68
N ASN A 186 7.16 4.72 17.96
CA ASN A 186 6.54 5.52 16.91
C ASN A 186 6.25 4.67 15.66
N TYR A 187 5.24 5.11 14.89
CA TYR A 187 4.84 4.50 13.63
C TYR A 187 4.22 5.55 12.69
N GLY A 188 4.43 5.43 11.38
CA GLY A 188 3.88 6.37 10.41
C GLY A 188 2.35 6.40 10.38
N GLY A 189 1.70 5.27 10.63
CA GLY A 189 0.25 5.17 10.80
C GLY A 189 -0.27 5.46 12.22
N GLY A 190 0.60 5.87 13.14
CA GLY A 190 0.27 6.05 14.55
C GLY A 190 0.46 4.79 15.41
N PRO A 191 0.66 4.97 16.74
CA PRO A 191 0.95 3.88 17.66
C PRO A 191 -0.19 2.87 17.80
N GLU A 192 -1.43 3.30 17.65
CA GLU A 192 -2.62 2.45 17.73
C GLU A 192 -2.67 1.42 16.61
N ARG A 193 -2.46 1.85 15.35
CA ARG A 193 -2.36 0.93 14.20
C ARG A 193 -1.19 -0.03 14.34
N LYS A 194 -0.07 0.43 14.88
CA LYS A 194 1.07 -0.44 15.15
C LYS A 194 0.74 -1.52 16.18
N ALA A 195 0.10 -1.13 17.29
CA ALA A 195 -0.34 -2.07 18.31
C ALA A 195 -1.32 -3.11 17.74
N PHE A 196 -2.30 -2.66 16.95
CA PHE A 196 -3.25 -3.55 16.27
C PHE A 196 -2.55 -4.58 15.36
N LEU A 197 -1.59 -4.13 14.52
CA LEU A 197 -0.87 -5.02 13.61
C LEU A 197 -0.03 -6.05 14.37
N LEU A 198 0.64 -5.63 15.45
CA LEU A 198 1.42 -6.54 16.30
C LEU A 198 0.51 -7.55 17.02
N GLU A 199 -0.65 -7.15 17.49
CA GLU A 199 -1.64 -8.04 18.11
C GLU A 199 -2.23 -9.03 17.09
N LEU A 200 -2.59 -8.58 15.90
CA LEU A 200 -3.05 -9.42 14.80
C LEU A 200 -2.04 -10.52 14.46
N GLU A 201 -0.77 -10.20 14.55
CA GLU A 201 0.32 -11.15 14.30
C GLU A 201 0.71 -11.99 15.53
N HIS A 202 0.09 -11.76 16.69
CA HIS A 202 0.48 -12.37 17.97
C HIS A 202 1.94 -12.13 18.35
N ALA A 203 2.49 -10.94 18.00
CA ALA A 203 3.89 -10.60 18.25
C ALA A 203 4.10 -10.20 19.73
N GLU A 204 5.05 -10.86 20.38
CA GLU A 204 5.47 -10.50 21.75
C GLU A 204 6.40 -9.28 21.72
N THR A 205 5.93 -8.12 22.15
CA THR A 205 6.70 -6.86 22.16
C THR A 205 7.66 -6.70 23.34
N GLY A 206 7.85 -7.75 24.16
CA GLY A 206 8.80 -7.75 25.29
C GLY A 206 8.39 -6.83 26.47
N ALA A 207 7.23 -6.23 26.43
CA ALA A 207 6.68 -5.49 27.58
C ALA A 207 6.08 -6.49 28.60
N LYS A 208 6.93 -7.30 29.23
CA LYS A 208 6.55 -7.95 30.50
C LYS A 208 6.38 -6.86 31.52
N GLY A 209 5.10 -6.65 31.92
CA GLY A 209 4.74 -5.72 32.96
C GLY A 209 5.61 -5.94 34.18
N ARG A 210 6.25 -4.87 34.64
CA ARG A 210 6.64 -4.78 36.06
C ARG A 210 5.34 -4.70 36.83
N ARG A 211 4.98 -5.80 37.51
CA ARG A 211 4.07 -5.78 38.64
C ARG A 211 4.79 -5.11 39.81
#